data_691599d55785c3445cba00847b207ef7
#
_entry.id   691599d55785c3445cba00847b207ef7
#
_cell.length_a   1.000
_cell.length_b   1.000
_cell.length_c   1.000
_cell.angle_alpha   90.00
_cell.angle_beta   90.00
_cell.angle_gamma   90.00
#
_symmetry.space_group_name_H-M   'P 1'
#
loop_
_entity.id
_entity.type
_entity.pdbx_description
1 polymer ?
#
loop_
_entity_poly.entity_id
_entity_poly.type
_entity_poly.pdbx_seq_one_letter_code
_entity_poly.pdbx_strand_id
1 'polypeptide(L)'
;MVKPQSLPLTKAVADPRPPLSVSKGRAKHSHYSYRDFFRFNHERGMIIDWNNNQNLLLSEDFIVGLQQGLEREVGDASAAVMYSIGQDWGKYDAENFVGWFEKEFAISVKQANLLFLLETWWWPFTAQGWGKWEVELAAKQRGFIFINLFDSMVARSLGDIGKPVCHLYAGLFAGFFTALTQRPLGCVELQCYAMGETYCKFLLGGQDRIDAANFWINEGASAKEIERRMFADDFGR
;
A
#
# COMPACT_ATOMS: atom_id res chain seq x y z
N MET A 1 -3.21 26.10 -20.44
CA MET A 1 -3.53 25.01 -19.52
C MET A 1 -4.55 24.11 -20.19
N VAL A 2 -4.10 22.97 -20.74
CA VAL A 2 -4.98 21.98 -21.36
C VAL A 2 -5.45 21.07 -20.24
N LYS A 3 -6.77 21.03 -19.98
CA LYS A 3 -7.35 20.05 -19.04
C LYS A 3 -7.09 18.64 -19.55
N PRO A 4 -6.58 17.71 -18.73
CA PRO A 4 -6.47 16.33 -19.14
C PRO A 4 -7.87 15.79 -19.46
N GLN A 5 -8.08 15.35 -20.68
CA GLN A 5 -9.28 14.61 -21.06
C GLN A 5 -9.19 13.24 -20.39
N SER A 6 -10.16 12.93 -19.53
CA SER A 6 -10.33 11.58 -19.03
C SER A 6 -10.61 10.65 -20.21
N LEU A 7 -9.69 9.72 -20.46
CA LEU A 7 -9.93 8.63 -21.41
C LEU A 7 -11.18 7.86 -20.92
N PRO A 8 -12.16 7.59 -21.79
CA PRO A 8 -13.30 6.77 -21.39
C PRO A 8 -12.79 5.40 -20.99
N LEU A 9 -13.09 4.98 -19.76
CA LEU A 9 -12.90 3.61 -19.32
C LEU A 9 -13.61 2.71 -20.33
N THR A 10 -12.85 1.99 -21.12
CA THR A 10 -13.39 0.97 -22.03
C THR A 10 -14.22 0.02 -21.18
N LYS A 11 -15.53 -0.09 -21.49
CA LYS A 11 -16.42 -1.04 -20.84
C LYS A 11 -15.72 -2.39 -20.79
N ALA A 12 -15.50 -2.91 -19.58
CA ALA A 12 -14.93 -4.22 -19.38
C ALA A 12 -15.72 -5.21 -20.24
N VAL A 13 -15.05 -5.86 -21.18
CA VAL A 13 -15.66 -6.93 -21.97
C VAL A 13 -16.06 -8.00 -20.96
N ALA A 14 -17.36 -8.23 -20.83
CA ALA A 14 -17.89 -9.24 -19.91
C ALA A 14 -17.20 -10.58 -20.20
N ASP A 15 -16.51 -11.11 -19.20
CA ASP A 15 -15.91 -12.44 -19.30
C ASP A 15 -17.05 -13.48 -19.38
N PRO A 16 -17.17 -14.25 -20.46
CA PRO A 16 -18.27 -15.20 -20.63
C PRO A 16 -18.19 -16.41 -19.67
N ARG A 17 -17.15 -16.46 -18.82
CA ARG A 17 -17.02 -17.56 -17.85
C ARG A 17 -17.99 -17.36 -16.69
N PRO A 18 -18.61 -18.45 -16.19
CA PRO A 18 -19.45 -18.35 -15.00
C PRO A 18 -18.61 -17.80 -13.84
N PRO A 19 -19.18 -16.95 -12.97
CA PRO A 19 -18.49 -16.50 -11.77
C PRO A 19 -18.01 -17.74 -11.01
N LEU A 20 -16.80 -17.66 -10.45
CA LEU A 20 -16.25 -18.74 -9.62
C LEU A 20 -17.31 -19.08 -8.56
N SER A 21 -17.87 -20.28 -8.64
CA SER A 21 -18.82 -20.73 -7.64
C SER A 21 -18.11 -20.78 -6.29
N VAL A 22 -18.51 -19.91 -5.38
CA VAL A 22 -18.05 -19.99 -3.99
C VAL A 22 -18.61 -21.27 -3.43
N SER A 23 -17.75 -22.28 -3.22
CA SER A 23 -18.20 -23.51 -2.59
C SER A 23 -18.77 -23.19 -1.21
N LYS A 24 -19.99 -23.64 -0.94
CA LYS A 24 -20.60 -23.55 0.38
C LYS A 24 -19.64 -24.20 1.39
N GLY A 25 -19.07 -23.42 2.31
CA GLY A 25 -18.14 -23.92 3.32
C GLY A 25 -16.72 -23.36 3.24
N ARG A 26 -16.41 -22.49 2.30
CA ARG A 26 -15.10 -21.82 2.24
C ARG A 26 -14.93 -20.88 3.45
N ALA A 27 -13.77 -20.96 4.12
CA ALA A 27 -13.46 -20.06 5.21
C ALA A 27 -13.42 -18.60 4.71
N LYS A 28 -14.23 -17.75 5.31
CA LYS A 28 -14.30 -16.32 5.02
C LYS A 28 -13.20 -15.60 5.80
N HIS A 29 -11.99 -15.62 5.29
CA HIS A 29 -10.86 -14.89 5.85
C HIS A 29 -9.81 -14.61 4.77
N SER A 30 -8.78 -13.85 5.13
CA SER A 30 -7.72 -13.39 4.24
C SER A 30 -6.86 -14.48 3.58
N HIS A 31 -7.03 -15.73 3.93
CA HIS A 31 -6.18 -16.82 3.42
C HIS A 31 -6.80 -17.48 2.18
N TYR A 32 -6.78 -16.76 1.09
CA TYR A 32 -7.13 -17.33 -0.20
C TYR A 32 -5.98 -18.21 -0.73
N SER A 33 -6.33 -19.24 -1.49
CA SER A 33 -5.34 -19.98 -2.27
C SER A 33 -4.88 -19.11 -3.45
N TYR A 34 -3.57 -19.01 -3.69
CA TYR A 34 -3.04 -18.32 -4.86
C TYR A 34 -3.65 -18.84 -6.16
N ARG A 35 -3.87 -20.14 -6.25
CA ARG A 35 -4.44 -20.81 -7.43
C ARG A 35 -5.88 -20.42 -7.70
N ASP A 36 -6.61 -20.10 -6.65
CA ASP A 36 -8.01 -19.67 -6.75
C ASP A 36 -8.13 -18.17 -6.94
N PHE A 37 -7.20 -17.40 -6.36
CA PHE A 37 -7.25 -15.94 -6.39
C PHE A 37 -6.83 -15.36 -7.73
N PHE A 38 -5.77 -15.91 -8.36
CA PHE A 38 -5.30 -15.46 -9.66
C PHE A 38 -5.62 -16.50 -10.74
N ARG A 39 -6.16 -16.02 -11.86
CA ARG A 39 -6.48 -16.79 -13.06
C ARG A 39 -5.63 -16.30 -14.21
N PHE A 40 -4.89 -17.22 -14.80
CA PHE A 40 -4.00 -16.96 -15.94
C PHE A 40 -4.72 -17.37 -17.22
N ASN A 41 -4.91 -16.45 -18.13
CA ASN A 41 -5.41 -16.71 -19.48
C ASN A 41 -4.28 -16.47 -20.47
N HIS A 42 -3.59 -17.55 -20.84
CA HIS A 42 -2.42 -17.50 -21.71
C HIS A 42 -2.78 -17.10 -23.15
N GLU A 43 -3.97 -17.45 -23.63
CA GLU A 43 -4.43 -17.12 -24.98
C GLU A 43 -4.65 -15.61 -25.15
N ARG A 44 -5.08 -14.95 -24.09
CA ARG A 44 -5.35 -13.50 -24.07
C ARG A 44 -4.23 -12.68 -23.42
N GLY A 45 -3.20 -13.33 -22.87
CA GLY A 45 -2.15 -12.64 -22.12
C GLY A 45 -2.66 -11.88 -20.90
N MET A 46 -3.64 -12.43 -20.18
CA MET A 46 -4.30 -11.77 -19.05
C MET A 46 -4.10 -12.54 -17.76
N ILE A 47 -3.88 -11.79 -16.67
CA ILE A 47 -3.95 -12.28 -15.29
C ILE A 47 -5.10 -11.53 -14.63
N ILE A 48 -6.08 -12.27 -14.13
CA ILE A 48 -7.27 -11.69 -13.52
C ILE A 48 -7.39 -12.21 -12.10
N ASP A 49 -7.59 -11.32 -11.14
CA ASP A 49 -7.81 -11.69 -9.75
C ASP A 49 -9.24 -12.17 -9.46
N TRP A 50 -9.47 -12.53 -8.21
CA TRP A 50 -10.78 -12.96 -7.71
C TRP A 50 -11.89 -11.95 -7.96
N ASN A 51 -11.56 -10.64 -7.93
CA ASN A 51 -12.50 -9.55 -8.09
C ASN A 51 -12.68 -9.10 -9.55
N ASN A 52 -12.11 -9.86 -10.51
CA ASN A 52 -12.06 -9.55 -11.95
C ASN A 52 -11.21 -8.34 -12.32
N ASN A 53 -10.31 -7.88 -11.46
CA ASN A 53 -9.33 -6.89 -11.86
C ASN A 53 -8.23 -7.54 -12.68
N GLN A 54 -7.79 -6.86 -13.73
CA GLN A 54 -6.63 -7.28 -14.49
C GLN A 54 -5.36 -6.92 -13.73
N ASN A 55 -4.47 -7.88 -13.57
CA ASN A 55 -3.20 -7.74 -12.89
C ASN A 55 -2.04 -7.82 -13.89
N LEU A 56 -0.89 -7.32 -13.46
CA LEU A 56 0.36 -7.34 -14.21
C LEU A 56 1.45 -7.96 -13.34
N LEU A 57 2.25 -8.86 -13.90
CA LEU A 57 3.50 -9.28 -13.27
C LEU A 57 4.60 -8.29 -13.68
N LEU A 58 5.24 -7.70 -12.69
CA LEU A 58 6.36 -6.79 -12.88
C LEU A 58 7.67 -7.48 -12.51
N SER A 59 8.69 -7.29 -13.33
CA SER A 59 10.05 -7.71 -12.99
C SER A 59 10.75 -6.64 -12.15
N GLU A 60 11.78 -7.08 -11.45
CA GLU A 60 12.70 -6.22 -10.70
C GLU A 60 13.27 -5.09 -11.58
N ASP A 61 13.70 -5.43 -12.80
CA ASP A 61 14.25 -4.46 -13.77
C ASP A 61 13.28 -3.32 -14.09
N PHE A 62 11.98 -3.61 -14.12
CA PHE A 62 10.98 -2.57 -14.36
C PHE A 62 10.94 -1.55 -13.22
N ILE A 63 11.00 -2.02 -11.97
CA ILE A 63 11.00 -1.13 -10.79
C ILE A 63 12.27 -0.29 -10.74
N VAL A 64 13.42 -0.90 -10.99
CA VAL A 64 14.71 -0.19 -11.07
C VAL A 64 14.68 0.85 -12.19
N GLY A 65 14.21 0.45 -13.39
CA GLY A 65 14.11 1.35 -14.52
C GLY A 65 13.15 2.53 -14.29
N LEU A 66 12.01 2.27 -13.65
CA LEU A 66 11.03 3.31 -13.29
C LEU A 66 11.65 4.32 -12.31
N GLN A 67 12.25 3.83 -11.22
CA GLN A 67 12.84 4.68 -10.18
C GLN A 67 13.99 5.52 -10.74
N GLN A 68 14.95 4.88 -11.42
CA GLN A 68 16.11 5.57 -11.98
C GLN A 68 15.72 6.52 -13.14
N GLY A 69 14.74 6.12 -13.95
CA GLY A 69 14.20 6.98 -15.00
C GLY A 69 13.59 8.25 -14.42
N LEU A 70 12.79 8.10 -13.39
CA LEU A 70 12.15 9.23 -12.72
C LEU A 70 13.17 10.16 -12.05
N GLU A 71 14.16 9.60 -11.31
CA GLU A 71 15.24 10.39 -10.71
C GLU A 71 16.03 11.18 -11.76
N ARG A 72 16.29 10.61 -12.92
CA ARG A 72 17.01 11.29 -14.01
C ARG A 72 16.23 12.47 -14.60
N GLU A 73 14.89 12.33 -14.72
CA GLU A 73 14.04 13.34 -15.34
C GLU A 73 13.67 14.48 -14.38
N VAL A 74 13.44 14.18 -13.10
CA VAL A 74 12.91 15.16 -12.12
C VAL A 74 13.78 15.31 -10.87
N GLY A 75 14.92 14.62 -10.76
CA GLY A 75 15.82 14.72 -9.62
C GLY A 75 15.15 14.36 -8.30
N ASP A 76 15.41 15.16 -7.27
CA ASP A 76 14.91 14.95 -5.90
C ASP A 76 13.38 15.00 -5.81
N ALA A 77 12.68 15.58 -6.80
CA ALA A 77 11.23 15.57 -6.85
C ALA A 77 10.65 14.17 -7.11
N SER A 78 11.48 13.20 -7.53
CA SER A 78 11.06 11.81 -7.78
C SER A 78 10.38 11.17 -6.57
N ALA A 79 10.85 11.44 -5.36
CA ALA A 79 10.24 10.97 -4.12
C ALA A 79 8.79 11.46 -3.97
N ALA A 80 8.54 12.73 -4.20
CA ALA A 80 7.20 13.32 -4.12
C ALA A 80 6.28 12.79 -5.23
N VAL A 81 6.80 12.58 -6.43
CA VAL A 81 6.03 11.99 -7.54
C VAL A 81 5.64 10.55 -7.23
N MET A 82 6.57 9.72 -6.75
CA MET A 82 6.29 8.33 -6.35
C MET A 82 5.28 8.27 -5.20
N TYR A 83 5.39 9.16 -4.22
CA TYR A 83 4.42 9.28 -3.14
C TYR A 83 3.02 9.63 -3.69
N SER A 84 2.92 10.61 -4.58
CA SER A 84 1.64 11.01 -5.18
C SER A 84 1.00 9.89 -5.99
N ILE A 85 1.79 9.16 -6.79
CA ILE A 85 1.31 7.97 -7.53
C ILE A 85 0.77 6.92 -6.54
N GLY A 86 1.51 6.63 -5.48
CA GLY A 86 1.07 5.70 -4.44
C GLY A 86 -0.21 6.16 -3.75
N GLN A 87 -0.32 7.46 -3.45
CA GLN A 87 -1.49 8.03 -2.78
C GLN A 87 -2.77 7.91 -3.63
N ASP A 88 -2.69 8.18 -4.91
CA ASP A 88 -3.82 8.00 -5.81
C ASP A 88 -4.16 6.52 -5.99
N TRP A 89 -3.16 5.66 -6.15
CA TRP A 89 -3.37 4.20 -6.18
C TRP A 89 -4.08 3.72 -4.91
N GLY A 90 -3.60 4.12 -3.71
CA GLY A 90 -4.19 3.72 -2.44
C GLY A 90 -5.66 4.16 -2.28
N LYS A 91 -6.03 5.33 -2.78
CA LYS A 91 -7.43 5.79 -2.77
C LYS A 91 -8.32 4.90 -3.63
N TYR A 92 -7.92 4.66 -4.89
CA TYR A 92 -8.67 3.79 -5.80
C TYR A 92 -8.76 2.35 -5.28
N ASP A 93 -7.66 1.85 -4.73
CA ASP A 93 -7.61 0.50 -4.17
C ASP A 93 -8.54 0.36 -2.95
N ALA A 94 -8.61 1.38 -2.08
CA ALA A 94 -9.54 1.40 -0.96
C ALA A 94 -11.01 1.34 -1.40
N GLU A 95 -11.38 2.09 -2.42
CA GLU A 95 -12.74 2.09 -2.96
C GLU A 95 -13.11 0.70 -3.51
N ASN A 96 -12.22 0.10 -4.28
CA ASN A 96 -12.39 -1.25 -4.80
C ASN A 96 -12.45 -2.28 -3.66
N PHE A 97 -11.54 -2.18 -2.69
CA PHE A 97 -11.48 -3.07 -1.54
C PHE A 97 -12.77 -3.03 -0.72
N VAL A 98 -13.26 -1.86 -0.35
CA VAL A 98 -14.51 -1.71 0.40
C VAL A 98 -15.66 -2.39 -0.33
N GLY A 99 -15.79 -2.15 -1.63
CA GLY A 99 -16.86 -2.72 -2.45
C GLY A 99 -16.87 -4.26 -2.46
N TRP A 100 -15.71 -4.88 -2.66
CA TRP A 100 -15.65 -6.35 -2.68
C TRP A 100 -15.66 -6.96 -1.28
N PHE A 101 -15.05 -6.31 -0.26
CA PHE A 101 -15.04 -6.79 1.12
C PHE A 101 -16.46 -6.90 1.68
N GLU A 102 -17.25 -5.85 1.54
CA GLU A 102 -18.65 -5.84 2.01
C GLU A 102 -19.51 -6.88 1.29
N LYS A 103 -19.25 -7.09 0.00
CA LYS A 103 -19.93 -8.13 -0.78
C LYS A 103 -19.53 -9.54 -0.37
N GLU A 104 -18.24 -9.78 -0.13
CA GLU A 104 -17.71 -11.11 0.21
C GLU A 104 -18.13 -11.54 1.62
N PHE A 105 -18.00 -10.63 2.58
CA PHE A 105 -18.22 -10.95 3.99
C PHE A 105 -19.61 -10.59 4.51
N ALA A 106 -20.40 -9.84 3.74
CA ALA A 106 -21.73 -9.36 4.10
C ALA A 106 -21.75 -8.52 5.41
N ILE A 107 -20.66 -7.80 5.67
CA ILE A 107 -20.51 -6.87 6.79
C ILE A 107 -19.88 -5.57 6.28
N SER A 108 -20.28 -4.43 6.88
CA SER A 108 -19.62 -3.17 6.55
C SER A 108 -18.20 -3.12 7.10
N VAL A 109 -17.28 -2.50 6.36
CA VAL A 109 -15.90 -2.26 6.81
C VAL A 109 -15.84 -1.55 8.16
N LYS A 110 -16.84 -0.72 8.49
CA LYS A 110 -16.95 -0.02 9.78
C LYS A 110 -17.25 -0.95 10.97
N GLN A 111 -17.83 -2.12 10.70
CA GLN A 111 -18.21 -3.13 11.69
C GLN A 111 -17.19 -4.27 11.79
N ALA A 112 -16.30 -4.36 10.81
CA ALA A 112 -15.30 -5.40 10.75
C ALA A 112 -14.22 -5.21 11.85
N ASN A 113 -13.66 -6.33 12.32
CA ASN A 113 -12.44 -6.26 13.12
C ASN A 113 -11.32 -5.63 12.29
N LEU A 114 -10.68 -4.59 12.81
CA LEU A 114 -9.69 -3.82 12.07
C LEU A 114 -8.52 -4.69 11.59
N LEU A 115 -8.00 -5.57 12.43
CA LEU A 115 -6.87 -6.43 12.05
C LEU A 115 -7.28 -7.38 10.91
N PHE A 116 -8.44 -8.03 11.03
CA PHE A 116 -8.98 -8.89 9.97
C PHE A 116 -9.15 -8.13 8.65
N LEU A 117 -9.69 -6.91 8.71
CA LEU A 117 -9.88 -6.05 7.54
C LEU A 117 -8.52 -5.73 6.88
N LEU A 118 -7.54 -5.32 7.68
CA LEU A 118 -6.21 -4.94 7.18
C LEU A 118 -5.44 -6.14 6.62
N GLU A 119 -5.49 -7.29 7.28
CA GLU A 119 -4.89 -8.54 6.78
C GLU A 119 -5.54 -8.99 5.47
N THR A 120 -6.86 -8.85 5.36
CA THR A 120 -7.60 -9.16 4.13
C THR A 120 -7.20 -8.22 2.99
N TRP A 121 -7.05 -6.94 3.28
CA TRP A 121 -6.61 -5.96 2.30
C TRP A 121 -5.20 -6.25 1.78
N TRP A 122 -4.25 -6.55 2.67
CA TRP A 122 -2.85 -6.71 2.28
C TRP A 122 -2.54 -8.10 1.67
N TRP A 123 -3.41 -9.08 1.85
CA TRP A 123 -3.17 -10.42 1.35
C TRP A 123 -2.86 -10.49 -0.16
N PRO A 124 -3.59 -9.80 -1.06
CA PRO A 124 -3.26 -9.77 -2.49
C PRO A 124 -1.87 -9.20 -2.77
N PHE A 125 -1.45 -8.18 -2.05
CA PHE A 125 -0.11 -7.59 -2.21
C PHE A 125 0.99 -8.60 -1.83
N THR A 126 0.83 -9.32 -0.72
CA THR A 126 1.74 -10.41 -0.36
C THR A 126 1.76 -11.50 -1.43
N ALA A 127 0.59 -11.88 -1.94
CA ALA A 127 0.45 -12.89 -2.98
C ALA A 127 1.10 -12.48 -4.31
N GLN A 128 1.14 -11.20 -4.62
CA GLN A 128 1.78 -10.62 -5.80
C GLN A 128 3.29 -10.37 -5.63
N GLY A 129 3.83 -10.54 -4.41
CA GLY A 129 5.26 -10.33 -4.15
C GLY A 129 5.64 -8.90 -3.75
N TRP A 130 4.67 -8.05 -3.34
CA TRP A 130 4.96 -6.69 -2.86
C TRP A 130 5.63 -6.65 -1.48
N GLY A 131 5.64 -7.76 -0.77
CA GLY A 131 6.21 -7.91 0.56
C GLY A 131 5.17 -8.33 1.61
N LYS A 132 5.68 -8.75 2.77
CA LYS A 132 4.87 -9.08 3.93
C LYS A 132 4.84 -7.88 4.88
N TRP A 133 3.66 -7.51 5.35
CA TRP A 133 3.55 -6.43 6.32
C TRP A 133 3.14 -6.93 7.71
N GLU A 134 3.45 -6.10 8.70
CA GLU A 134 2.92 -6.21 10.06
C GLU A 134 2.49 -4.83 10.53
N VAL A 135 1.32 -4.73 11.14
CA VAL A 135 0.74 -3.46 11.56
C VAL A 135 0.74 -3.37 13.08
N GLU A 136 1.37 -2.32 13.61
CA GLU A 136 1.42 -2.02 15.03
C GLU A 136 0.29 -1.05 15.40
N LEU A 137 -0.78 -1.56 15.99
CA LEU A 137 -1.99 -0.80 16.32
C LEU A 137 -2.00 -0.23 17.75
N ALA A 138 -0.92 -0.38 18.52
CA ALA A 138 -0.86 0.05 19.91
C ALA A 138 -1.17 1.54 20.12
N ALA A 139 -0.77 2.38 19.15
CA ALA A 139 -0.97 3.82 19.19
C ALA A 139 -2.20 4.35 18.43
N LYS A 140 -3.07 3.47 17.93
CA LYS A 140 -4.24 3.87 17.12
C LYS A 140 -5.18 4.86 17.82
N GLN A 141 -5.36 4.72 19.12
CA GLN A 141 -6.17 5.64 19.93
C GLN A 141 -5.52 7.02 20.07
N ARG A 142 -4.22 7.12 19.84
CA ARG A 142 -3.45 8.36 19.80
C ARG A 142 -3.40 8.98 18.40
N GLY A 143 -4.08 8.36 17.40
CA GLY A 143 -4.20 8.86 16.04
C GLY A 143 -3.03 8.53 15.12
N PHE A 144 -2.22 7.51 15.44
CA PHE A 144 -1.16 7.00 14.57
C PHE A 144 -0.95 5.50 14.71
N ILE A 145 -0.32 4.90 13.72
CA ILE A 145 0.11 3.49 13.71
C ILE A 145 1.47 3.37 13.05
N PHE A 146 2.16 2.26 13.30
CA PHE A 146 3.34 1.89 12.52
C PHE A 146 3.03 0.69 11.62
N ILE A 147 3.70 0.67 10.47
CA ILE A 147 3.63 -0.41 9.50
C ILE A 147 5.06 -0.88 9.25
N ASN A 148 5.32 -2.15 9.49
CA ASN A 148 6.59 -2.81 9.17
C ASN A 148 6.40 -3.61 7.89
N LEU A 149 7.23 -3.36 6.88
CA LEU A 149 7.19 -4.04 5.59
C LEU A 149 8.47 -4.86 5.43
N PHE A 150 8.31 -6.17 5.41
CA PHE A 150 9.37 -7.14 5.18
C PHE A 150 9.42 -7.51 3.70
N ASP A 151 10.62 -7.74 3.19
CA ASP A 151 10.85 -8.12 1.80
C ASP A 151 10.21 -7.14 0.79
N SER A 152 10.33 -5.82 1.09
CA SER A 152 9.87 -4.77 0.17
C SER A 152 10.49 -4.99 -1.21
N MET A 153 9.64 -5.22 -2.21
CA MET A 153 10.10 -5.45 -3.58
C MET A 153 10.88 -4.24 -4.09
N VAL A 154 10.40 -3.02 -3.85
CA VAL A 154 11.08 -1.79 -4.30
C VAL A 154 12.45 -1.63 -3.66
N ALA A 155 12.54 -1.72 -2.33
CA ALA A 155 13.81 -1.50 -1.64
C ALA A 155 14.86 -2.59 -1.93
N ARG A 156 14.41 -3.85 -2.07
CA ARG A 156 15.31 -4.96 -2.41
C ARG A 156 15.84 -4.86 -3.84
N SER A 157 15.00 -4.45 -4.78
CA SER A 157 15.41 -4.27 -6.18
C SER A 157 16.45 -3.16 -6.36
N LEU A 158 16.36 -2.10 -5.55
CA LEU A 158 17.30 -0.98 -5.61
C LEU A 158 18.58 -1.24 -4.82
N GLY A 159 18.56 -2.14 -3.84
CA GLY A 159 19.69 -2.45 -2.98
C GLY A 159 20.00 -1.35 -1.96
N ASP A 160 21.17 -1.44 -1.31
CA ASP A 160 21.62 -0.45 -0.34
C ASP A 160 22.20 0.77 -1.07
N ILE A 161 21.45 1.86 -1.06
CA ILE A 161 21.83 3.15 -1.66
C ILE A 161 21.87 4.29 -0.64
N GLY A 162 21.78 3.97 0.66
CA GLY A 162 21.92 4.90 1.77
C GLY A 162 20.78 5.90 1.96
N LYS A 163 19.62 5.74 1.29
CA LYS A 163 18.45 6.61 1.41
C LYS A 163 17.15 5.83 1.38
N PRO A 164 16.04 6.37 1.95
CA PRO A 164 14.71 5.77 1.82
C PRO A 164 14.25 5.78 0.37
N VAL A 165 13.56 4.70 -0.07
CA VAL A 165 13.10 4.55 -1.45
C VAL A 165 11.64 4.09 -1.57
N CYS A 166 11.00 3.76 -0.45
CA CYS A 166 9.66 3.20 -0.46
C CYS A 166 8.55 4.26 -0.48
N HIS A 167 8.79 5.39 -1.16
CA HIS A 167 7.83 6.50 -1.26
C HIS A 167 6.50 6.08 -1.89
N LEU A 168 6.52 5.14 -2.84
CA LEU A 168 5.31 4.55 -3.42
C LEU A 168 4.44 3.86 -2.36
N TYR A 169 5.07 3.06 -1.46
CA TYR A 169 4.34 2.42 -0.37
C TYR A 169 3.83 3.43 0.66
N ALA A 170 4.63 4.42 1.01
CA ALA A 170 4.18 5.49 1.91
C ALA A 170 2.95 6.19 1.35
N GLY A 171 2.95 6.53 0.06
CA GLY A 171 1.79 7.05 -0.64
C GLY A 171 0.59 6.10 -0.62
N LEU A 172 0.80 4.82 -0.97
CA LEU A 172 -0.24 3.78 -0.96
C LEU A 172 -0.93 3.68 0.41
N PHE A 173 -0.15 3.63 1.49
CA PHE A 173 -0.71 3.61 2.84
C PHE A 173 -1.48 4.89 3.16
N ALA A 174 -0.92 6.07 2.87
CA ALA A 174 -1.60 7.34 3.09
C ALA A 174 -2.93 7.42 2.34
N GLY A 175 -2.94 7.03 1.06
CA GLY A 175 -4.13 7.04 0.21
C GLY A 175 -5.21 6.09 0.69
N PHE A 176 -4.84 4.83 0.93
CA PHE A 176 -5.76 3.80 1.40
C PHE A 176 -6.41 4.16 2.74
N PHE A 177 -5.60 4.52 3.74
CA PHE A 177 -6.14 4.84 5.06
C PHE A 177 -6.91 6.15 5.09
N THR A 178 -6.55 7.15 4.27
CA THR A 178 -7.34 8.36 4.09
C THR A 178 -8.73 8.03 3.55
N ALA A 179 -8.82 7.21 2.51
CA ALA A 179 -10.10 6.81 1.93
C ALA A 179 -10.92 5.93 2.90
N LEU A 180 -10.28 4.97 3.57
CA LEU A 180 -10.95 4.07 4.52
C LEU A 180 -11.51 4.81 5.74
N THR A 181 -10.75 5.78 6.28
CA THR A 181 -11.12 6.49 7.52
C THR A 181 -11.89 7.79 7.27
N GLN A 182 -11.93 8.27 6.01
CA GLN A 182 -12.47 9.57 5.62
C GLN A 182 -11.80 10.73 6.38
N ARG A 183 -10.53 10.58 6.74
CA ARG A 183 -9.72 11.59 7.41
C ARG A 183 -8.40 11.75 6.64
N PRO A 184 -7.92 12.97 6.43
CA PRO A 184 -6.63 13.18 5.79
C PRO A 184 -5.51 12.60 6.66
N LEU A 185 -4.79 11.62 6.11
CA LEU A 185 -3.66 10.96 6.75
C LEU A 185 -2.45 11.04 5.83
N GLY A 186 -1.29 11.23 6.42
CA GLY A 186 0.00 11.12 5.76
C GLY A 186 0.75 9.87 6.22
N CYS A 187 1.78 9.51 5.48
CA CYS A 187 2.67 8.41 5.82
C CYS A 187 4.11 8.78 5.47
N VAL A 188 5.06 8.39 6.32
CA VAL A 188 6.48 8.63 6.08
C VAL A 188 7.28 7.37 6.42
N GLU A 189 8.28 7.05 5.60
CA GLU A 189 9.22 5.96 5.85
C GLU A 189 10.27 6.41 6.87
N LEU A 190 10.41 5.68 7.97
CA LEU A 190 11.34 5.98 9.06
C LEU A 190 12.67 5.21 8.93
N GLN A 191 12.63 4.02 8.34
CA GLN A 191 13.79 3.18 8.03
C GLN A 191 13.50 2.33 6.78
N CYS A 192 14.55 1.92 6.09
CA CYS A 192 14.44 1.24 4.80
C CYS A 192 15.56 0.21 4.61
N TYR A 193 15.26 -0.90 3.91
CA TYR A 193 16.28 -1.84 3.42
C TYR A 193 17.39 -1.13 2.64
N ALA A 194 17.03 -0.15 1.83
CA ALA A 194 17.96 0.62 1.03
C ALA A 194 18.89 1.56 1.87
N MET A 195 18.74 1.53 3.19
CA MET A 195 19.60 2.19 4.17
C MET A 195 20.39 1.17 5.01
N GLY A 196 20.40 -0.11 4.61
CA GLY A 196 21.04 -1.18 5.37
C GLY A 196 20.21 -1.76 6.52
N GLU A 197 18.94 -1.36 6.64
CA GLU A 197 18.03 -1.88 7.67
C GLU A 197 17.45 -3.23 7.30
N THR A 198 16.94 -3.99 8.27
CA THR A 198 16.41 -5.34 8.07
C THR A 198 14.97 -5.38 7.55
N TYR A 199 14.24 -4.28 7.64
CA TYR A 199 12.88 -4.08 7.11
C TYR A 199 12.59 -2.59 6.92
N CYS A 200 11.53 -2.28 6.19
CA CYS A 200 11.07 -0.90 6.05
C CYS A 200 10.02 -0.60 7.11
N LYS A 201 10.13 0.53 7.82
CA LYS A 201 9.16 0.97 8.83
C LYS A 201 8.55 2.29 8.43
N PHE A 202 7.23 2.36 8.53
CA PHE A 202 6.44 3.54 8.20
C PHE A 202 5.66 4.04 9.41
N LEU A 203 5.55 5.36 9.55
CA LEU A 203 4.60 6.03 10.43
C LEU A 203 3.42 6.51 9.59
N LEU A 204 2.22 6.13 9.98
CA LEU A 204 0.96 6.63 9.42
C LEU A 204 0.21 7.42 10.48
N GLY A 205 -0.22 8.65 10.16
CA GLY A 205 -0.92 9.51 11.11
C GLY A 205 -1.42 10.82 10.50
N GLY A 206 -1.95 11.70 11.33
CA GLY A 206 -2.32 13.06 10.93
C GLY A 206 -1.10 13.89 10.51
N GLN A 207 -1.34 14.96 9.74
CA GLN A 207 -0.27 15.76 9.14
C GLN A 207 0.72 16.30 10.18
N ASP A 208 0.24 16.79 11.32
CA ASP A 208 1.12 17.31 12.39
C ASP A 208 2.17 16.27 12.85
N ARG A 209 1.79 14.99 12.89
CA ARG A 209 2.70 13.90 13.26
C ARG A 209 3.71 13.60 12.17
N ILE A 210 3.26 13.67 10.93
CA ILE A 210 4.15 13.47 9.76
C ILE A 210 5.16 14.60 9.67
N ASP A 211 4.74 15.84 9.89
CA ASP A 211 5.63 17.00 9.90
C ASP A 211 6.65 16.91 11.02
N ALA A 212 6.26 16.51 12.23
CA ALA A 212 7.16 16.27 13.34
C ALA A 212 8.17 15.14 13.04
N ALA A 213 7.70 14.02 12.44
CA ALA A 213 8.58 12.93 12.06
C ALA A 213 9.58 13.35 10.99
N ASN A 214 9.15 14.08 9.95
CA ASN A 214 10.04 14.62 8.93
C ASN A 214 11.08 15.58 9.51
N PHE A 215 10.68 16.44 10.45
CA PHE A 215 11.61 17.31 11.16
C PHE A 215 12.69 16.49 11.88
N TRP A 216 12.32 15.46 12.62
CA TRP A 216 13.28 14.61 13.34
C TRP A 216 14.14 13.76 12.42
N ILE A 217 13.61 13.28 11.29
CA ILE A 217 14.41 12.60 10.25
C ILE A 217 15.50 13.55 9.73
N ASN A 218 15.15 14.79 9.46
CA ASN A 218 16.10 15.80 8.97
C ASN A 218 17.17 16.15 10.03
N GLU A 219 16.86 15.99 11.31
CA GLU A 219 17.84 16.11 12.42
C GLU A 219 18.70 14.85 12.59
N GLY A 220 18.48 13.81 11.81
CA GLY A 220 19.23 12.56 11.88
C GLY A 220 18.75 11.58 12.96
N ALA A 221 17.52 11.76 13.49
CA ALA A 221 16.97 10.83 14.46
C ALA A 221 16.70 9.45 13.82
N SER A 222 17.05 8.38 14.53
CA SER A 222 16.74 7.02 14.12
C SER A 222 15.24 6.72 14.22
N ALA A 223 14.76 5.71 13.48
CA ALA A 223 13.37 5.25 13.56
C ALA A 223 12.93 4.94 15.00
N LYS A 224 13.80 4.30 15.78
CA LYS A 224 13.55 3.99 17.21
C LYS A 224 13.41 5.25 18.07
N GLU A 225 14.21 6.26 17.81
CA GLU A 225 14.11 7.54 18.53
C GLU A 225 12.83 8.29 18.14
N ILE A 226 12.46 8.31 16.87
CA ILE A 226 11.21 8.91 16.39
C ILE A 226 10.00 8.20 17.01
N GLU A 227 10.03 6.88 17.04
CA GLU A 227 8.98 6.07 17.70
C GLU A 227 8.85 6.46 19.18
N ARG A 228 9.96 6.54 19.91
CA ARG A 228 9.97 6.95 21.32
C ARG A 228 9.39 8.37 21.50
N ARG A 229 9.74 9.32 20.66
CA ARG A 229 9.21 10.70 20.69
C ARG A 229 7.70 10.71 20.38
N MET A 230 7.25 9.93 19.39
CA MET A 230 5.81 9.82 19.06
C MET A 230 4.98 9.31 20.23
N PHE A 231 5.54 8.41 21.06
CA PHE A 231 4.85 7.95 22.26
C PHE A 231 4.96 8.92 23.45
N ALA A 232 5.97 9.78 23.49
CA ALA A 232 6.16 10.77 24.55
C ALA A 232 5.32 12.04 24.36
N ASP A 233 5.10 12.46 23.10
CA ASP A 233 4.44 13.73 22.78
C ASP A 233 2.90 13.59 22.79
N ASP A 234 2.26 14.54 23.50
CA ASP A 234 0.80 14.71 23.50
C ASP A 234 0.38 15.62 22.32
N PHE A 235 0.45 15.10 21.08
CA PHE A 235 -0.10 15.80 19.94
C PHE A 235 -1.63 15.94 20.09
N GLY A 236 -2.09 17.14 20.43
CA GLY A 236 -3.51 17.51 20.34
C GLY A 236 -4.40 17.06 21.50
N ARG A 237 -3.96 17.26 22.74
CA ARG A 237 -4.89 17.45 23.86
C ARG A 237 -5.33 18.88 23.98
#